data_4f6767fa95e041a13ef06a124d38101b
#
_entry.id   4f6767fa95e041a13ef06a124d38101b
#
_cell.length_a   1.000
_cell.length_b   1.000
_cell.length_c   1.000
_cell.angle_alpha   90.00
_cell.angle_beta   90.00
_cell.angle_gamma   90.00
#
_symmetry.space_group_name_H-M   'P 1'
#
loop_
_entity.id
_entity.type
_entity.pdbx_description
1 polymer ?
#
loop_
_entity_poly.entity_id
_entity_poly.type
_entity_poly.pdbx_seq_one_letter_code
_entity_poly.pdbx_strand_id
1 'polypeptide(L)'
;MSKIITRFAPSPTGHLHIGGARTALFCWLLARHYGGEFRLRIEDTDTERSKQEYTDAILASMRWLGLDWDGELTYQTQRTARYNEVIDKMLESGHAYWCSCTPEEVEAMRETARAKGEKPRYDGRCRERHLDAAPGRVVRLKIPTEGRVVFDDMVKGHIATDVSELDDMILRRSDGMPTYNMAVVVDDHDMGITHVIRGDD
;
A
#
# COMPACT_ATOMS: atom_id res chain seq x y z
N MET A 1 1.96 22.00 17.23
CA MET A 1 1.34 20.82 16.57
C MET A 1 2.12 20.54 15.30
N SER A 2 2.39 19.26 14.97
CA SER A 2 2.99 18.93 13.69
C SER A 2 2.07 19.33 12.55
N LYS A 3 2.63 19.75 11.42
CA LYS A 3 1.87 20.14 10.22
C LYS A 3 1.05 18.94 9.72
N ILE A 4 -0.24 19.12 9.46
CA ILE A 4 -1.08 18.08 8.88
C ILE A 4 -0.75 17.94 7.39
N ILE A 5 -0.44 16.73 6.96
CA ILE A 5 -0.18 16.40 5.56
C ILE A 5 -1.09 15.25 5.16
N THR A 6 -1.96 15.50 4.21
CA THR A 6 -2.86 14.51 3.62
C THR A 6 -2.48 14.22 2.17
N ARG A 7 -3.03 13.17 1.59
CA ARG A 7 -2.87 12.88 0.16
C ARG A 7 -4.15 12.34 -0.46
N PHE A 8 -4.33 12.63 -1.75
CA PHE A 8 -5.19 11.86 -2.64
C PHE A 8 -4.31 11.03 -3.57
N ALA A 9 -4.64 9.76 -3.75
CA ALA A 9 -3.77 8.81 -4.43
C ALA A 9 -4.59 7.93 -5.41
N PRO A 10 -5.07 8.52 -6.53
CA PRO A 10 -5.87 7.80 -7.50
C PRO A 10 -5.03 6.90 -8.41
N SER A 11 -5.59 5.73 -8.76
CA SER A 11 -5.06 4.87 -9.82
C SER A 11 -5.65 5.30 -11.17
N PRO A 12 -4.83 5.55 -12.21
CA PRO A 12 -5.30 6.04 -13.51
C PRO A 12 -5.79 4.90 -14.41
N THR A 13 -6.69 4.06 -13.88
CA THR A 13 -7.32 2.92 -14.57
C THR A 13 -8.70 3.26 -15.12
N GLY A 14 -9.13 4.52 -14.97
CA GLY A 14 -10.40 5.06 -15.44
C GLY A 14 -10.56 6.53 -15.06
N HIS A 15 -11.71 7.12 -15.42
CA HIS A 15 -12.04 8.50 -15.06
C HIS A 15 -12.29 8.66 -13.55
N LEU A 16 -12.03 9.86 -13.03
CA LEU A 16 -12.36 10.21 -11.66
C LEU A 16 -13.88 10.16 -11.47
N HIS A 17 -14.35 9.24 -10.62
CA HIS A 17 -15.76 9.14 -10.26
C HIS A 17 -16.06 9.93 -8.97
N ILE A 18 -17.35 10.15 -8.68
CA ILE A 18 -17.80 10.96 -7.56
C ILE A 18 -17.25 10.49 -6.20
N GLY A 19 -17.07 9.17 -6.01
CA GLY A 19 -16.46 8.61 -4.80
C GLY A 19 -15.00 9.05 -4.63
N GLY A 20 -14.21 9.00 -5.71
CA GLY A 20 -12.83 9.51 -5.71
C GLY A 20 -12.77 11.01 -5.45
N ALA A 21 -13.63 11.79 -6.12
CA ALA A 21 -13.74 13.24 -5.91
C ALA A 21 -14.10 13.60 -4.45
N ARG A 22 -15.02 12.84 -3.83
CA ARG A 22 -15.36 12.99 -2.40
C ARG A 22 -14.15 12.73 -1.50
N THR A 23 -13.40 11.65 -1.74
CA THR A 23 -12.19 11.34 -0.97
C THR A 23 -11.15 12.44 -1.11
N ALA A 24 -10.90 12.92 -2.34
CA ALA A 24 -10.01 14.04 -2.59
C ALA A 24 -10.44 15.32 -1.83
N LEU A 25 -11.73 15.62 -1.87
CA LEU A 25 -12.30 16.78 -1.16
C LEU A 25 -12.09 16.69 0.35
N PHE A 26 -12.30 15.53 0.98
CA PHE A 26 -12.06 15.36 2.41
C PHE A 26 -10.59 15.51 2.78
N CYS A 27 -9.67 14.95 1.99
CA CYS A 27 -8.23 15.12 2.18
C CYS A 27 -7.84 16.59 2.08
N TRP A 28 -8.34 17.30 1.06
CA TRP A 28 -8.09 18.72 0.82
C TRP A 28 -8.64 19.59 1.95
N LEU A 29 -9.90 19.37 2.35
CA LEU A 29 -10.56 20.13 3.44
C LEU A 29 -9.81 19.96 4.76
N LEU A 30 -9.40 18.73 5.13
CA LEU A 30 -8.66 18.52 6.37
C LEU A 30 -7.33 19.27 6.34
N ALA A 31 -6.57 19.17 5.26
CA ALA A 31 -5.31 19.90 5.13
C ALA A 31 -5.52 21.42 5.22
N ARG A 32 -6.44 21.97 4.44
CA ARG A 32 -6.70 23.44 4.40
C ARG A 32 -7.25 23.98 5.71
N HIS A 33 -8.12 23.22 6.39
CA HIS A 33 -8.68 23.63 7.70
C HIS A 33 -7.59 23.85 8.75
N TYR A 34 -6.54 23.03 8.75
CA TYR A 34 -5.44 23.15 9.70
C TYR A 34 -4.20 23.88 9.17
N GLY A 35 -4.28 24.54 8.02
CA GLY A 35 -3.12 25.19 7.39
C GLY A 35 -2.01 24.22 7.01
N GLY A 36 -2.37 22.97 6.72
CA GLY A 36 -1.48 21.89 6.35
C GLY A 36 -1.24 21.79 4.85
N GLU A 37 -0.79 20.62 4.39
CA GLU A 37 -0.52 20.32 2.98
C GLU A 37 -1.40 19.20 2.46
N PHE A 38 -1.86 19.36 1.22
CA PHE A 38 -2.56 18.34 0.46
C PHE A 38 -1.68 17.87 -0.70
N ARG A 39 -1.28 16.63 -0.70
CA ARG A 39 -0.39 16.02 -1.72
C ARG A 39 -1.20 15.20 -2.73
N LEU A 40 -0.66 15.10 -3.96
CA LEU A 40 -1.24 14.26 -5.00
C LEU A 40 -0.23 13.22 -5.47
N ARG A 41 -0.66 11.94 -5.51
CA ARG A 41 0.13 10.82 -6.02
C ARG A 41 -0.69 10.05 -7.05
N ILE A 42 -0.09 9.68 -8.17
CA ILE A 42 -0.69 8.80 -9.17
C ILE A 42 -0.18 7.38 -8.92
N GLU A 43 -1.10 6.46 -8.65
CA GLU A 43 -0.80 5.05 -8.39
C GLU A 43 -0.93 4.24 -9.68
N ASP A 44 0.09 4.35 -10.52
CA ASP A 44 0.18 3.81 -11.87
C ASP A 44 0.96 2.48 -11.96
N THR A 45 1.06 1.74 -10.86
CA THR A 45 1.78 0.45 -10.79
C THR A 45 1.15 -0.67 -11.61
N ASP A 46 -0.14 -0.58 -11.92
CA ASP A 46 -0.83 -1.46 -12.87
C ASP A 46 -0.63 -0.92 -14.29
N THR A 47 0.47 -1.29 -14.91
CA THR A 47 0.86 -0.79 -16.23
C THR A 47 -0.04 -1.26 -17.38
N GLU A 48 -0.83 -2.33 -17.17
CA GLU A 48 -1.75 -2.82 -18.20
C GLU A 48 -3.03 -1.97 -18.28
N ARG A 49 -3.53 -1.51 -17.11
CA ARG A 49 -4.76 -0.73 -17.03
C ARG A 49 -4.53 0.77 -16.91
N SER A 50 -3.36 1.20 -16.46
CA SER A 50 -3.01 2.62 -16.33
C SER A 50 -2.77 3.25 -17.69
N LYS A 51 -3.42 4.40 -17.93
CA LYS A 51 -3.28 5.15 -19.17
C LYS A 51 -3.04 6.62 -18.90
N GLN A 52 -2.20 7.25 -19.74
CA GLN A 52 -1.92 8.68 -19.65
C GLN A 52 -3.19 9.53 -19.77
N GLU A 53 -4.13 9.15 -20.64
CA GLU A 53 -5.41 9.85 -20.81
C GLU A 53 -6.21 9.93 -19.52
N TYR A 54 -6.19 8.88 -18.67
CA TYR A 54 -6.86 8.90 -17.38
C TYR A 54 -6.12 9.75 -16.35
N THR A 55 -4.79 9.74 -16.38
CA THR A 55 -3.99 10.66 -15.56
C THR A 55 -4.34 12.11 -15.88
N ASP A 56 -4.35 12.48 -17.16
CA ASP A 56 -4.68 13.82 -17.61
C ASP A 56 -6.11 14.22 -17.22
N ALA A 57 -7.07 13.31 -17.37
CA ALA A 57 -8.46 13.52 -16.97
C ALA A 57 -8.61 13.70 -15.46
N ILE A 58 -7.87 12.93 -14.63
CA ILE A 58 -7.86 13.10 -13.17
C ILE A 58 -7.32 14.49 -12.81
N LEU A 59 -6.17 14.89 -13.38
CA LEU A 59 -5.56 16.18 -13.11
C LEU A 59 -6.46 17.36 -13.56
N ALA A 60 -7.12 17.23 -14.72
CA ALA A 60 -8.09 18.21 -15.19
C ALA A 60 -9.30 18.30 -14.26
N SER A 61 -9.82 17.16 -13.79
CA SER A 61 -10.95 17.10 -12.85
C SER A 61 -10.60 17.74 -11.51
N MET A 62 -9.39 17.48 -10.98
CA MET A 62 -8.91 18.10 -9.74
C MET A 62 -8.86 19.63 -9.85
N ARG A 63 -8.31 20.15 -10.97
CA ARG A 63 -8.27 21.60 -11.23
C ARG A 63 -9.67 22.20 -11.40
N TRP A 64 -10.56 21.52 -12.11
CA TRP A 64 -11.94 21.95 -12.29
C TRP A 64 -12.72 22.04 -10.97
N LEU A 65 -12.45 21.10 -10.05
CA LEU A 65 -13.03 21.09 -8.70
C LEU A 65 -12.37 22.15 -7.76
N GLY A 66 -11.31 22.82 -8.17
CA GLY A 66 -10.56 23.74 -7.33
C GLY A 66 -9.76 23.04 -6.22
N LEU A 67 -9.47 21.74 -6.37
CA LEU A 67 -8.69 20.96 -5.43
C LEU A 67 -7.20 21.01 -5.83
N ASP A 68 -6.58 22.15 -5.58
CA ASP A 68 -5.15 22.37 -5.77
C ASP A 68 -4.31 21.57 -4.75
N TRP A 69 -3.20 21.02 -5.20
CA TRP A 69 -2.28 20.25 -4.37
C TRP A 69 -0.94 20.98 -4.17
N ASP A 70 -0.28 20.64 -3.07
CA ASP A 70 1.01 21.22 -2.70
C ASP A 70 2.17 20.31 -3.10
N GLY A 71 3.28 20.93 -3.52
CA GLY A 71 4.49 20.22 -3.93
C GLY A 71 4.38 19.53 -5.28
N GLU A 72 5.29 18.61 -5.52
CA GLU A 72 5.38 17.89 -6.80
C GLU A 72 4.39 16.74 -6.88
N LEU A 73 3.93 16.47 -8.11
CA LEU A 73 3.13 15.29 -8.40
C LEU A 73 4.01 14.04 -8.39
N THR A 74 3.64 13.05 -7.58
CA THR A 74 4.38 11.80 -7.45
C THR A 74 3.75 10.72 -8.32
N TYR A 75 4.60 9.96 -9.05
CA TYR A 75 4.19 8.79 -9.84
C TYR A 75 4.86 7.54 -9.27
N GLN A 76 4.09 6.49 -8.97
CA GLN A 76 4.63 5.28 -8.36
C GLN A 76 5.59 4.52 -9.28
N THR A 77 5.32 4.46 -10.58
CA THR A 77 6.21 3.80 -11.56
C THR A 77 7.62 4.39 -11.57
N GLN A 78 7.77 5.68 -11.28
CA GLN A 78 9.08 6.37 -11.22
C GLN A 78 9.87 6.03 -9.95
N ARG A 79 9.26 5.38 -8.96
CA ARG A 79 9.83 5.13 -7.63
C ARG A 79 10.17 3.66 -7.35
N THR A 80 10.07 2.78 -8.34
CA THR A 80 10.33 1.33 -8.20
C THR A 80 11.69 1.03 -7.56
N ALA A 81 12.74 1.77 -7.92
CA ALA A 81 14.07 1.62 -7.31
C ALA A 81 14.04 1.89 -5.80
N ARG A 82 13.31 2.94 -5.36
CA ARG A 82 13.15 3.29 -3.95
C ARG A 82 12.43 2.21 -3.16
N TYR A 83 11.36 1.64 -3.72
CA TYR A 83 10.63 0.54 -3.07
C TYR A 83 11.52 -0.69 -2.90
N ASN A 84 12.28 -1.05 -3.93
CA ASN A 84 13.21 -2.18 -3.87
C ASN A 84 14.33 -1.94 -2.85
N GLU A 85 14.87 -0.72 -2.75
CA GLU A 85 15.84 -0.35 -1.71
C GLU A 85 15.30 -0.60 -0.30
N VAL A 86 14.04 -0.22 -0.03
CA VAL A 86 13.42 -0.45 1.28
C VAL A 86 13.21 -1.94 1.53
N ILE A 87 12.75 -2.69 0.53
CA ILE A 87 12.57 -4.15 0.65
C ILE A 87 13.91 -4.84 0.95
N ASP A 88 15.00 -4.42 0.28
CA ASP A 88 16.32 -5.00 0.50
C ASP A 88 16.81 -4.72 1.92
N LYS A 89 16.60 -3.50 2.45
CA LYS A 89 16.86 -3.19 3.87
C LYS A 89 16.02 -4.03 4.84
N MET A 90 14.77 -4.35 4.49
CA MET A 90 13.93 -5.24 5.29
C MET A 90 14.43 -6.68 5.27
N LEU A 91 14.96 -7.17 4.14
CA LEU A 91 15.63 -8.47 4.05
C LEU A 91 16.90 -8.52 4.91
N GLU A 92 17.76 -7.50 4.82
CA GLU A 92 18.99 -7.38 5.61
C GLU A 92 18.72 -7.35 7.13
N SER A 93 17.66 -6.66 7.54
CA SER A 93 17.26 -6.53 8.94
C SER A 93 16.40 -7.67 9.48
N GLY A 94 16.07 -8.66 8.63
CA GLY A 94 15.26 -9.80 9.03
C GLY A 94 13.75 -9.53 9.17
N HIS A 95 13.27 -8.36 8.71
CA HIS A 95 11.84 -8.01 8.68
C HIS A 95 11.12 -8.51 7.40
N ALA A 96 11.87 -9.07 6.47
CA ALA A 96 11.36 -9.75 5.28
C ALA A 96 12.17 -11.01 5.00
N TYR A 97 11.64 -11.88 4.15
CA TYR A 97 12.31 -13.11 3.76
C TYR A 97 11.89 -13.56 2.35
N TRP A 98 12.75 -14.36 1.71
CA TRP A 98 12.45 -14.99 0.43
C TRP A 98 11.53 -16.19 0.60
N CYS A 99 10.54 -16.31 -0.27
CA CYS A 99 9.57 -17.41 -0.32
C CYS A 99 9.59 -18.05 -1.70
N SER A 100 9.66 -19.38 -1.73
CA SER A 100 9.67 -20.20 -2.95
C SER A 100 8.31 -20.85 -3.26
N CYS A 101 7.28 -20.61 -2.46
CA CYS A 101 5.96 -21.18 -2.70
C CYS A 101 5.33 -20.60 -3.96
N THR A 102 4.79 -21.47 -4.80
CA THR A 102 4.02 -21.06 -5.98
C THR A 102 2.62 -20.58 -5.60
N PRO A 103 1.92 -19.84 -6.48
CA PRO A 103 0.52 -19.46 -6.25
C PRO A 103 -0.38 -20.68 -5.96
N GLU A 104 -0.18 -21.79 -6.67
CA GLU A 104 -0.95 -23.03 -6.51
C GLU A 104 -0.72 -23.66 -5.13
N GLU A 105 0.53 -23.70 -4.66
CA GLU A 105 0.84 -24.17 -3.30
C GLU A 105 0.18 -23.31 -2.23
N VAL A 106 0.20 -22.00 -2.38
CA VAL A 106 -0.45 -21.07 -1.44
C VAL A 106 -1.97 -21.24 -1.46
N GLU A 107 -2.58 -21.44 -2.63
CA GLU A 107 -4.02 -21.67 -2.70
C GLU A 107 -4.41 -23.01 -2.07
N ALA A 108 -3.64 -24.08 -2.29
CA ALA A 108 -3.86 -25.36 -1.61
C ALA A 108 -3.78 -25.25 -0.07
N MET A 109 -2.88 -24.41 0.47
CA MET A 109 -2.84 -24.10 1.91
C MET A 109 -4.12 -23.42 2.38
N ARG A 110 -4.59 -22.44 1.62
CA ARG A 110 -5.83 -21.69 1.92
C ARG A 110 -7.06 -22.60 1.88
N GLU A 111 -7.15 -23.47 0.89
CA GLU A 111 -8.23 -24.46 0.78
C GLU A 111 -8.22 -25.44 1.97
N THR A 112 -7.04 -25.89 2.36
CA THR A 112 -6.89 -26.76 3.53
C THR A 112 -7.35 -26.08 4.82
N ALA A 113 -6.99 -24.80 5.00
CA ALA A 113 -7.44 -24.00 6.14
C ALA A 113 -8.97 -23.80 6.13
N ARG A 114 -9.55 -23.45 4.96
CA ARG A 114 -11.02 -23.33 4.80
C ARG A 114 -11.74 -24.63 5.17
N ALA A 115 -11.23 -25.79 4.72
CA ALA A 115 -11.81 -27.09 5.02
C ALA A 115 -11.82 -27.42 6.52
N LYS A 116 -10.86 -26.86 7.28
CA LYS A 116 -10.76 -27.00 8.75
C LYS A 116 -11.53 -25.92 9.52
N GLY A 117 -12.16 -24.95 8.83
CA GLY A 117 -12.79 -23.79 9.47
C GLY A 117 -11.80 -22.76 10.00
N GLU A 118 -10.53 -22.85 9.58
CA GLU A 118 -9.47 -21.91 9.93
C GLU A 118 -9.42 -20.75 8.92
N LYS A 119 -8.82 -19.63 9.31
CA LYS A 119 -8.63 -18.48 8.42
C LYS A 119 -7.69 -18.83 7.27
N PRO A 120 -8.11 -18.67 5.99
CA PRO A 120 -7.26 -18.99 4.84
C PRO A 120 -6.11 -17.98 4.75
N ARG A 121 -4.88 -18.44 4.98
CA ARG A 121 -3.67 -17.62 4.90
C ARG A 121 -2.45 -18.46 4.47
N TYR A 122 -1.35 -17.78 4.18
CA TYR A 122 -0.06 -18.41 4.01
C TYR A 122 0.45 -18.92 5.37
N ASP A 123 0.97 -20.14 5.41
CA ASP A 123 1.37 -20.82 6.65
C ASP A 123 2.75 -20.44 7.20
N GLY A 124 3.49 -19.58 6.51
CA GLY A 124 4.80 -19.12 6.97
C GLY A 124 5.95 -20.10 6.77
N ARG A 125 5.75 -21.21 6.05
CA ARG A 125 6.73 -22.32 5.92
C ARG A 125 8.11 -21.92 5.39
N CYS A 126 8.25 -20.77 4.74
CA CYS A 126 9.54 -20.28 4.25
C CYS A 126 10.24 -19.33 5.21
N ARG A 127 9.63 -18.93 6.33
CA ARG A 127 10.17 -17.92 7.26
C ARG A 127 11.58 -18.25 7.77
N GLU A 128 11.81 -19.52 8.12
CA GLU A 128 13.06 -19.95 8.74
C GLU A 128 13.93 -20.77 7.78
N ARG A 129 13.62 -20.75 6.48
CA ARG A 129 14.39 -21.50 5.47
C ARG A 129 15.64 -20.80 4.99
N HIS A 130 15.79 -19.51 5.34
CA HIS A 130 16.95 -18.67 4.96
C HIS A 130 17.28 -18.76 3.47
N LEU A 131 16.24 -18.65 2.63
CA LEU A 131 16.39 -18.76 1.17
C LEU A 131 17.03 -17.48 0.62
N ASP A 132 17.91 -17.65 -0.37
CA ASP A 132 18.50 -16.55 -1.13
C ASP A 132 17.60 -16.11 -2.29
N ALA A 133 17.99 -15.02 -2.97
CA ALA A 133 17.36 -14.58 -4.21
C ALA A 133 17.50 -15.67 -5.30
N ALA A 134 16.40 -15.97 -5.97
CA ALA A 134 16.40 -16.86 -7.13
C ALA A 134 15.18 -16.55 -8.03
N PRO A 135 15.23 -16.92 -9.33
CA PRO A 135 14.09 -16.77 -10.22
C PRO A 135 12.82 -17.42 -9.67
N GLY A 136 11.67 -16.76 -9.82
CA GLY A 136 10.38 -17.26 -9.36
C GLY A 136 10.09 -17.05 -7.88
N ARG A 137 11.06 -16.63 -7.07
CA ARG A 137 10.84 -16.32 -5.65
C ARG A 137 10.22 -14.95 -5.45
N VAL A 138 9.43 -14.84 -4.38
CA VAL A 138 8.84 -13.58 -3.93
C VAL A 138 9.45 -13.18 -2.59
N VAL A 139 9.38 -11.90 -2.23
CA VAL A 139 9.73 -11.42 -0.89
C VAL A 139 8.46 -11.21 -0.09
N ARG A 140 8.42 -11.75 1.13
CA ARG A 140 7.31 -11.58 2.06
C ARG A 140 7.73 -10.78 3.29
N LEU A 141 6.78 -10.00 3.82
CA LEU A 141 6.90 -9.37 5.13
C LEU A 141 6.98 -10.47 6.20
N LYS A 142 7.88 -10.34 7.16
CA LYS A 142 7.95 -11.21 8.34
C LYS A 142 7.19 -10.54 9.49
N ILE A 143 5.89 -10.82 9.58
CA ILE A 143 5.03 -10.27 10.64
C ILE A 143 5.42 -10.89 11.99
N PRO A 144 5.47 -10.14 13.11
CA PRO A 144 5.64 -10.70 14.45
C PRO A 144 4.63 -11.82 14.72
N THR A 145 5.01 -12.81 15.51
CA THR A 145 4.13 -13.95 15.86
C THR A 145 3.17 -13.62 16.99
N GLU A 146 3.49 -12.59 17.78
CA GLU A 146 2.71 -12.16 18.95
C GLU A 146 2.57 -10.65 18.98
N GLY A 147 1.51 -10.16 19.62
CA GLY A 147 1.24 -8.75 19.79
C GLY A 147 0.02 -8.26 19.03
N ARG A 148 -0.16 -6.96 19.00
CA ARG A 148 -1.27 -6.28 18.32
C ARG A 148 -0.78 -5.09 17.53
N VAL A 149 -1.40 -4.85 16.39
CA VAL A 149 -1.31 -3.57 15.67
C VAL A 149 -2.43 -2.68 16.21
N VAL A 150 -2.04 -1.54 16.76
CA VAL A 150 -2.97 -0.60 17.41
C VAL A 150 -2.82 0.77 16.76
N PHE A 151 -3.95 1.40 16.46
CA PHE A 151 -3.99 2.80 16.05
C PHE A 151 -5.33 3.45 16.42
N ASP A 152 -5.32 4.78 16.53
CA ASP A 152 -6.53 5.55 16.82
C ASP A 152 -7.07 6.15 15.52
N ASP A 153 -8.21 5.61 15.06
CA ASP A 153 -8.93 6.13 13.91
C ASP A 153 -9.80 7.31 14.35
N MET A 154 -9.70 8.45 13.64
CA MET A 154 -10.42 9.67 14.01
C MET A 154 -11.95 9.55 13.90
N VAL A 155 -12.45 8.55 13.16
CA VAL A 155 -13.89 8.30 12.95
C VAL A 155 -14.37 7.09 13.73
N LYS A 156 -13.59 6.00 13.70
CA LYS A 156 -13.96 4.71 14.31
C LYS A 156 -13.43 4.51 15.73
N GLY A 157 -12.56 5.42 16.19
CA GLY A 157 -11.94 5.33 17.52
C GLY A 157 -10.78 4.35 17.57
N HIS A 158 -10.57 3.76 18.75
CA HIS A 158 -9.45 2.85 18.99
C HIS A 158 -9.61 1.52 18.26
N ILE A 159 -8.67 1.19 17.36
CA ILE A 159 -8.64 -0.07 16.62
C ILE A 159 -7.43 -0.88 17.04
N ALA A 160 -7.65 -2.13 17.42
CA ALA A 160 -6.62 -3.08 17.79
C ALA A 160 -6.84 -4.40 17.03
N THR A 161 -5.86 -4.81 16.24
CA THR A 161 -5.88 -6.08 15.50
C THR A 161 -4.77 -6.98 16.00
N ASP A 162 -5.12 -8.20 16.39
CA ASP A 162 -4.12 -9.20 16.77
C ASP A 162 -3.25 -9.56 15.56
N VAL A 163 -1.94 -9.66 15.74
CA VAL A 163 -1.04 -10.00 14.63
C VAL A 163 -1.29 -11.40 14.07
N SER A 164 -1.91 -12.29 14.86
CA SER A 164 -2.38 -13.60 14.38
C SER A 164 -3.45 -13.52 13.30
N GLU A 165 -4.12 -12.37 13.18
CA GLU A 165 -5.10 -12.09 12.12
C GLU A 165 -4.45 -11.60 10.82
N LEU A 166 -3.17 -11.28 10.83
CA LEU A 166 -2.45 -10.76 9.67
C LEU A 166 -1.76 -11.89 8.88
N ASP A 167 -1.41 -11.63 7.64
CA ASP A 167 -0.71 -12.55 6.75
C ASP A 167 0.67 -12.01 6.39
N ASP A 168 1.65 -12.87 6.18
CA ASP A 168 2.95 -12.51 5.59
C ASP A 168 2.75 -12.11 4.13
N MET A 169 2.29 -10.89 3.93
CA MET A 169 2.00 -10.37 2.60
C MET A 169 3.23 -10.33 1.71
N ILE A 170 3.03 -10.47 0.41
CA ILE A 170 4.09 -10.29 -0.57
C ILE A 170 4.41 -8.79 -0.67
N LEU A 171 5.70 -8.46 -0.53
CA LEU A 171 6.24 -7.12 -0.71
C LEU A 171 6.78 -6.91 -2.14
N ARG A 172 7.49 -7.94 -2.67
CA ARG A 172 8.05 -7.97 -4.03
C ARG A 172 7.64 -9.25 -4.72
N ARG A 173 7.07 -9.11 -5.90
CA ARG A 173 6.64 -10.23 -6.76
C ARG A 173 7.82 -10.93 -7.41
N SER A 174 7.58 -12.08 -8.03
CA SER A 174 8.61 -12.87 -8.73
C SER A 174 9.19 -12.18 -9.97
N ASP A 175 8.48 -11.22 -10.55
CA ASP A 175 8.94 -10.36 -11.63
C ASP A 175 9.81 -9.17 -11.16
N GLY A 176 10.07 -9.08 -9.85
CA GLY A 176 10.85 -7.99 -9.22
C GLY A 176 10.05 -6.72 -8.93
N MET A 177 8.77 -6.67 -9.28
CA MET A 177 7.93 -5.50 -9.03
C MET A 177 7.41 -5.50 -7.59
N PRO A 178 7.49 -4.35 -6.90
CA PRO A 178 6.86 -4.17 -5.60
C PRO A 178 5.33 -4.31 -5.70
N THR A 179 4.72 -4.76 -4.61
CA THR A 179 3.26 -4.78 -4.53
C THR A 179 2.71 -3.39 -4.25
N TYR A 180 1.43 -3.19 -4.58
CA TYR A 180 0.70 -1.95 -4.31
C TYR A 180 0.83 -1.50 -2.84
N ASN A 181 0.57 -2.40 -1.90
CA ASN A 181 0.63 -2.07 -0.47
C ASN A 181 2.02 -1.60 -0.04
N MET A 182 3.08 -2.23 -0.56
CA MET A 182 4.46 -1.81 -0.27
C MET A 182 4.75 -0.42 -0.83
N ALA A 183 4.35 -0.14 -2.07
CA ALA A 183 4.54 1.17 -2.68
C ALA A 183 3.82 2.27 -1.90
N VAL A 184 2.55 2.04 -1.50
CA VAL A 184 1.77 2.99 -0.70
C VAL A 184 2.44 3.35 0.62
N VAL A 185 2.92 2.35 1.37
CA VAL A 185 3.56 2.58 2.67
C VAL A 185 4.85 3.37 2.54
N VAL A 186 5.70 3.03 1.56
CA VAL A 186 6.95 3.76 1.31
C VAL A 186 6.68 5.20 0.88
N ASP A 187 5.71 5.40 0.00
CA ASP A 187 5.36 6.74 -0.46
C ASP A 187 4.76 7.59 0.65
N ASP A 188 3.82 7.07 1.42
CA ASP A 188 3.22 7.80 2.53
C ASP A 188 4.29 8.22 3.56
N HIS A 189 5.27 7.34 3.83
CA HIS A 189 6.41 7.67 4.67
C HIS A 189 7.29 8.77 4.06
N ASP A 190 7.74 8.60 2.81
CA ASP A 190 8.67 9.53 2.14
C ASP A 190 8.00 10.90 1.87
N MET A 191 6.70 10.92 1.61
CA MET A 191 5.90 12.15 1.45
C MET A 191 5.55 12.82 2.78
N GLY A 192 5.87 12.20 3.92
CA GLY A 192 5.57 12.71 5.25
C GLY A 192 4.08 12.78 5.57
N ILE A 193 3.28 11.87 4.98
CA ILE A 193 1.83 11.85 5.21
C ILE A 193 1.53 11.59 6.68
N THR A 194 0.77 12.47 7.29
CA THR A 194 0.39 12.36 8.71
C THR A 194 -1.02 11.83 8.91
N HIS A 195 -1.91 12.06 7.94
CA HIS A 195 -3.31 11.65 8.02
C HIS A 195 -3.74 10.99 6.71
N VAL A 196 -4.23 9.77 6.83
CA VAL A 196 -4.77 8.99 5.72
C VAL A 196 -6.28 8.99 5.78
N ILE A 197 -6.93 9.50 4.74
CA ILE A 197 -8.38 9.45 4.57
C ILE A 197 -8.67 8.51 3.41
N ARG A 198 -9.46 7.48 3.65
CA ARG A 198 -9.83 6.46 2.66
C ARG A 198 -11.19 5.84 2.99
N GLY A 199 -11.76 5.07 2.06
CA GLY A 199 -12.91 4.22 2.33
C GLY A 199 -12.58 3.06 3.27
N ASP A 200 -13.60 2.29 3.63
CA ASP A 200 -13.47 1.09 4.47
C ASP A 200 -13.03 -0.16 3.70
N ASP A 201 -12.93 -0.07 2.39
CA ASP A 201 -12.53 -1.08 1.42
C ASP A 201 -11.02 -1.21 1.25
#